data_90d8e50fbe84d5623a77671a66733ca0
#
_entry.id   90d8e50fbe84d5623a77671a66733ca0
#
_cell.length_a   1.000
_cell.length_b   1.000
_cell.length_c   1.000
_cell.angle_alpha   90.00
_cell.angle_beta   90.00
_cell.angle_gamma   90.00
#
_symmetry.space_group_name_H-M   'P 1'
#
loop_
_entity.id
_entity.type
_entity.pdbx_description
1 polymer ?
#
loop_
_entity_poly.entity_id
_entity_poly.type
_entity_poly.pdbx_seq_one_letter_code
_entity_poly.pdbx_strand_id
1 'polypeptide(L)'
;VRNVLQRPMTLAEKILYAHLYDGDKVKNYRRGEDYVNFRPDRVAMQDATAQMALLQFMNAGREQVAVPSTVHCDHLIQAYKGAKEDVATATKTNEEVYNFLRDVSSRYGIGFWQPGAGIIHQVVLENYAFPGGMMVGTDSHTPNAGGLGMVAIGVGGADAVDVMTGMEWELKMPRLIGVHLKGKLSGWVAPKDVILKLAGILTVKGGTNAIIEYFGPGTASLSATGKA
;
A
#
# COMPACT_ATOMS: atom_id res chain seq x y z
N VAL A 1 -24.80 1.43 -3.82
CA VAL A 1 -24.09 2.65 -3.39
C VAL A 1 -24.72 3.91 -3.99
N ARG A 2 -24.86 4.05 -5.33
CA ARG A 2 -25.42 5.26 -5.96
C ARG A 2 -26.79 5.65 -5.38
N ASN A 3 -27.68 4.67 -5.19
CA ASN A 3 -29.01 4.90 -4.64
C ASN A 3 -28.99 5.34 -3.16
N VAL A 4 -27.94 5.04 -2.44
CA VAL A 4 -27.76 5.44 -1.02
C VAL A 4 -27.15 6.83 -0.92
N LEU A 5 -26.11 7.10 -1.72
CA LEU A 5 -25.37 8.37 -1.65
C LEU A 5 -26.07 9.51 -2.37
N GLN A 6 -26.92 9.23 -3.37
CA GLN A 6 -27.65 10.22 -4.19
C GLN A 6 -26.75 11.29 -4.82
N ARG A 7 -25.47 10.96 -5.11
CA ARG A 7 -24.48 11.84 -5.72
C ARG A 7 -23.41 11.05 -6.48
N PRO A 8 -22.66 11.71 -7.37
CA PRO A 8 -21.46 11.13 -7.97
C PRO A 8 -20.40 10.78 -6.91
N MET A 9 -19.62 9.75 -7.20
CA MET A 9 -18.51 9.31 -6.37
C MET A 9 -17.18 9.58 -7.07
N THR A 10 -16.15 9.92 -6.30
CA THR A 10 -14.77 9.96 -6.78
C THR A 10 -14.23 8.55 -7.01
N LEU A 11 -13.04 8.42 -7.61
CA LEU A 11 -12.42 7.11 -7.80
C LEU A 11 -12.13 6.44 -6.45
N ALA A 12 -11.54 7.17 -5.51
CA ALA A 12 -11.24 6.65 -4.18
C ALA A 12 -12.51 6.15 -3.46
N GLU A 13 -13.61 6.89 -3.55
CA GLU A 13 -14.89 6.44 -2.97
C GLU A 13 -15.41 5.16 -3.61
N LYS A 14 -15.30 5.04 -4.93
CA LYS A 14 -15.72 3.81 -5.62
C LYS A 14 -14.92 2.60 -5.13
N ILE A 15 -13.60 2.78 -4.95
CA ILE A 15 -12.73 1.72 -4.43
C ILE A 15 -13.12 1.36 -3.00
N LEU A 16 -13.25 2.34 -2.10
CA LEU A 16 -13.63 2.09 -0.71
C LEU A 16 -14.97 1.33 -0.62
N TYR A 17 -15.99 1.79 -1.34
CA TYR A 17 -17.30 1.12 -1.31
C TYR A 17 -17.31 -0.24 -2.01
N ALA A 18 -16.42 -0.49 -2.95
CA ALA A 18 -16.27 -1.81 -3.57
C ALA A 18 -15.60 -2.83 -2.64
N HIS A 19 -14.82 -2.35 -1.65
CA HIS A 19 -14.09 -3.20 -0.72
C HIS A 19 -14.70 -3.24 0.68
N LEU A 20 -15.97 -2.86 0.84
CA LEU A 20 -16.66 -3.09 2.10
C LEU A 20 -16.67 -4.58 2.43
N TYR A 21 -16.35 -4.94 3.66
CA TYR A 21 -16.34 -6.33 4.13
C TYR A 21 -17.75 -6.94 3.98
N ASP A 22 -18.77 -6.23 4.49
CA ASP A 22 -20.17 -6.55 4.33
C ASP A 22 -20.76 -5.68 3.19
N GLY A 23 -20.66 -6.15 1.95
CA GLY A 23 -21.07 -5.39 0.78
C GLY A 23 -22.58 -5.08 0.69
N ASP A 24 -23.41 -5.70 1.51
CA ASP A 24 -24.84 -5.44 1.64
C ASP A 24 -25.19 -4.36 2.67
N LYS A 25 -24.26 -4.01 3.57
CA LYS A 25 -24.44 -2.97 4.60
C LYS A 25 -24.02 -1.57 4.12
N VAL A 26 -24.40 -1.22 2.90
CA VAL A 26 -24.06 0.11 2.34
C VAL A 26 -24.87 1.21 3.02
N LYS A 27 -24.17 2.21 3.57
CA LYS A 27 -24.75 3.46 4.11
C LYS A 27 -23.89 4.66 3.71
N ASN A 28 -24.38 5.86 3.95
CA ASN A 28 -23.59 7.07 3.79
C ASN A 28 -22.70 7.26 5.03
N TYR A 29 -21.49 6.72 4.97
CA TYR A 29 -20.51 6.84 6.06
C TYR A 29 -19.98 8.26 6.19
N ARG A 30 -19.92 8.78 7.43
CA ARG A 30 -19.34 10.10 7.74
C ARG A 30 -17.82 10.00 7.80
N ARG A 31 -17.17 10.75 6.90
CA ARG A 31 -15.71 10.75 6.80
C ARG A 31 -15.05 11.35 8.04
N GLY A 32 -14.03 10.69 8.54
CA GLY A 32 -13.31 11.07 9.75
C GLY A 32 -14.05 10.76 11.06
N GLU A 33 -15.24 10.13 11.01
CA GLU A 33 -16.06 9.80 12.17
C GLU A 33 -16.41 8.32 12.24
N ASP A 34 -17.08 7.78 11.20
CA ASP A 34 -17.57 6.40 11.21
C ASP A 34 -16.44 5.40 10.98
N TYR A 35 -16.44 4.30 11.71
CA TYR A 35 -15.60 3.15 11.46
C TYR A 35 -16.24 2.21 10.44
N VAL A 36 -15.44 1.62 9.59
CA VAL A 36 -15.86 0.81 8.45
C VAL A 36 -14.95 -0.39 8.33
N ASN A 37 -15.53 -1.56 8.13
CA ASN A 37 -14.80 -2.80 7.89
C ASN A 37 -14.57 -2.99 6.40
N PHE A 38 -13.31 -3.18 6.02
CA PHE A 38 -12.88 -3.39 4.65
C PHE A 38 -12.31 -4.78 4.44
N ARG A 39 -12.28 -5.19 3.17
CA ARG A 39 -11.58 -6.38 2.68
C ARG A 39 -10.60 -5.95 1.59
N PRO A 40 -9.35 -5.64 1.93
CA PRO A 40 -8.31 -5.37 0.94
C PRO A 40 -8.04 -6.59 0.05
N ASP A 41 -7.63 -6.33 -1.21
CA ASP A 41 -7.33 -7.37 -2.18
C ASP A 41 -6.02 -8.09 -1.89
N ARG A 42 -5.08 -7.42 -1.23
CA ARG A 42 -3.73 -7.97 -1.01
C ARG A 42 -2.95 -7.31 0.11
N VAL A 43 -1.89 -8.00 0.53
CA VAL A 43 -0.91 -7.51 1.50
C VAL A 43 0.49 -7.53 0.87
N ALA A 44 1.27 -6.47 1.08
CA ALA A 44 2.70 -6.42 0.77
C ALA A 44 3.51 -6.11 2.03
N MET A 45 4.54 -6.90 2.30
CA MET A 45 5.37 -6.77 3.50
C MET A 45 6.84 -6.63 3.13
N GLN A 46 7.55 -5.74 3.81
CA GLN A 46 9.01 -5.68 3.72
C GLN A 46 9.65 -6.57 4.79
N ASP A 47 10.90 -6.98 4.58
CA ASP A 47 11.57 -8.02 5.37
C ASP A 47 11.77 -7.70 6.85
N ALA A 48 11.95 -6.45 7.24
CA ALA A 48 12.13 -6.09 8.64
C ALA A 48 10.84 -6.25 9.46
N THR A 49 9.68 -5.87 8.90
CA THR A 49 8.37 -5.95 9.57
C THR A 49 7.65 -7.28 9.36
N ALA A 50 7.93 -7.98 8.25
CA ALA A 50 7.32 -9.27 7.93
C ALA A 50 7.62 -10.34 8.98
N GLN A 51 8.78 -10.31 9.63
CA GLN A 51 9.15 -11.30 10.64
C GLN A 51 8.08 -11.42 11.74
N MET A 52 7.71 -10.30 12.35
CA MET A 52 6.69 -10.31 13.41
C MET A 52 5.30 -10.59 12.87
N ALA A 53 4.95 -10.05 11.71
CA ALA A 53 3.65 -10.30 11.08
C ALA A 53 3.47 -11.79 10.77
N LEU A 54 4.49 -12.46 10.21
CA LEU A 54 4.42 -13.88 9.90
C LEU A 54 4.38 -14.77 11.16
N LEU A 55 5.13 -14.43 12.22
CA LEU A 55 5.01 -15.12 13.50
C LEU A 55 3.60 -15.03 14.09
N GLN A 56 2.97 -13.85 14.02
CA GLN A 56 1.59 -13.66 14.45
C GLN A 56 0.62 -14.45 13.56
N PHE A 57 0.82 -14.43 12.23
CA PHE A 57 0.00 -15.20 11.29
C PHE A 57 0.08 -16.72 11.57
N MET A 58 1.28 -17.25 11.84
CA MET A 58 1.46 -18.66 12.20
C MET A 58 0.64 -19.04 13.45
N ASN A 59 0.58 -18.16 14.44
CA ASN A 59 -0.21 -18.38 15.66
C ASN A 59 -1.73 -18.32 15.41
N ALA A 60 -2.17 -17.71 14.31
CA ALA A 60 -3.60 -17.70 13.93
C ALA A 60 -4.11 -19.06 13.42
N GLY A 61 -3.23 -20.04 13.20
CA GLY A 61 -3.59 -21.42 12.86
C GLY A 61 -4.24 -21.58 11.48
N ARG A 62 -4.01 -20.66 10.54
CA ARG A 62 -4.50 -20.76 9.16
C ARG A 62 -3.59 -21.64 8.32
N GLU A 63 -4.18 -22.39 7.39
CA GLU A 63 -3.40 -23.23 6.47
C GLU A 63 -2.71 -22.44 5.38
N GLN A 64 -3.36 -21.36 4.89
CA GLN A 64 -2.86 -20.44 3.87
C GLN A 64 -3.39 -19.03 4.12
N VAL A 65 -2.78 -18.05 3.48
CA VAL A 65 -3.28 -16.66 3.49
C VAL A 65 -4.61 -16.56 2.75
N ALA A 66 -5.52 -15.75 3.27
CA ALA A 66 -6.85 -15.54 2.69
C ALA A 66 -6.83 -14.60 1.46
N VAL A 67 -5.79 -13.76 1.34
CA VAL A 67 -5.60 -12.84 0.22
C VAL A 67 -4.18 -12.95 -0.32
N PRO A 68 -3.93 -12.69 -1.61
CA PRO A 68 -2.59 -12.61 -2.16
C PRO A 68 -1.67 -11.75 -1.31
N SER A 69 -0.60 -12.34 -0.80
CA SER A 69 0.36 -11.68 0.08
C SER A 69 1.78 -11.87 -0.44
N THR A 70 2.63 -10.88 -0.26
CA THR A 70 4.04 -10.93 -0.70
C THR A 70 4.98 -10.39 0.37
N VAL A 71 6.18 -10.99 0.44
CA VAL A 71 7.30 -10.54 1.24
C VAL A 71 8.43 -10.10 0.31
N HIS A 72 9.01 -8.95 0.59
CA HIS A 72 10.07 -8.33 -0.22
C HIS A 72 11.30 -8.06 0.65
N CYS A 73 12.46 -8.56 0.22
CA CYS A 73 13.70 -8.47 0.98
C CYS A 73 14.56 -7.31 0.47
N ASP A 74 14.24 -6.10 0.88
CA ASP A 74 14.93 -4.88 0.45
C ASP A 74 15.39 -3.96 1.60
N HIS A 75 14.76 -3.99 2.76
CA HIS A 75 15.08 -3.09 3.87
C HIS A 75 16.32 -3.49 4.68
N LEU A 76 16.68 -4.77 4.71
CA LEU A 76 17.87 -5.25 5.42
C LEU A 76 19.16 -5.13 4.59
N ILE A 77 19.07 -4.62 3.36
CA ILE A 77 20.22 -4.36 2.49
C ILE A 77 20.70 -2.93 2.74
N GLN A 78 21.94 -2.81 3.21
CA GLN A 78 22.56 -1.49 3.43
C GLN A 78 23.34 -1.07 2.16
N ALA A 79 22.92 0.01 1.51
CA ALA A 79 23.59 0.55 0.35
C ALA A 79 24.88 1.30 0.77
N TYR A 80 26.04 0.65 0.61
CA TYR A 80 27.33 1.16 1.07
C TYR A 80 28.42 1.11 0.01
N LYS A 81 28.68 -0.05 -0.60
CA LYS A 81 29.77 -0.25 -1.54
C LYS A 81 29.32 -0.40 -3.00
N GLY A 82 28.17 -1.01 -3.20
CA GLY A 82 27.60 -1.30 -4.51
C GLY A 82 26.76 -2.57 -4.51
N ALA A 83 25.83 -2.66 -5.44
CA ALA A 83 24.76 -3.66 -5.45
C ALA A 83 25.23 -5.10 -5.18
N LYS A 84 26.29 -5.56 -5.84
CA LYS A 84 26.77 -6.94 -5.72
C LYS A 84 27.31 -7.26 -4.32
N GLU A 85 28.17 -6.37 -3.79
CA GLU A 85 28.79 -6.57 -2.48
C GLU A 85 27.80 -6.39 -1.35
N ASP A 86 26.91 -5.40 -1.47
CA ASP A 86 25.93 -5.07 -0.43
C ASP A 86 24.87 -6.18 -0.31
N VAL A 87 24.37 -6.70 -1.45
CA VAL A 87 23.44 -7.85 -1.45
C VAL A 87 24.10 -9.10 -0.90
N ALA A 88 25.36 -9.41 -1.29
CA ALA A 88 26.08 -10.56 -0.76
C ALA A 88 26.32 -10.46 0.75
N THR A 89 26.67 -9.26 1.23
CA THR A 89 26.84 -8.98 2.66
C THR A 89 25.53 -9.14 3.43
N ALA A 90 24.45 -8.55 2.94
CA ALA A 90 23.13 -8.64 3.55
C ALA A 90 22.64 -10.10 3.62
N THR A 91 22.78 -10.85 2.53
CA THR A 91 22.38 -12.26 2.44
C THR A 91 23.10 -13.10 3.49
N LYS A 92 24.40 -12.89 3.67
CA LYS A 92 25.18 -13.61 4.68
C LYS A 92 24.85 -13.17 6.11
N THR A 93 24.72 -11.87 6.33
CA THR A 93 24.45 -11.31 7.66
C THR A 93 23.07 -11.65 8.18
N ASN A 94 22.07 -11.68 7.29
CA ASN A 94 20.66 -11.92 7.63
C ASN A 94 20.16 -13.29 7.13
N GLU A 95 21.06 -14.27 6.99
CA GLU A 95 20.75 -15.60 6.44
C GLU A 95 19.58 -16.26 7.17
N GLU A 96 19.57 -16.23 8.50
CA GLU A 96 18.51 -16.81 9.32
C GLU A 96 17.15 -16.15 9.04
N VAL A 97 17.12 -14.83 8.96
CA VAL A 97 15.90 -14.06 8.67
C VAL A 97 15.37 -14.39 7.27
N TYR A 98 16.22 -14.35 6.26
CA TYR A 98 15.79 -14.63 4.89
C TYR A 98 15.34 -16.09 4.71
N ASN A 99 15.99 -17.04 5.37
CA ASN A 99 15.56 -18.45 5.38
C ASN A 99 14.19 -18.58 6.05
N PHE A 100 13.99 -17.98 7.22
CA PHE A 100 12.67 -17.95 7.88
C PHE A 100 11.57 -17.37 6.96
N LEU A 101 11.80 -16.18 6.39
CA LEU A 101 10.84 -15.52 5.52
C LEU A 101 10.50 -16.37 4.29
N ARG A 102 11.49 -16.98 3.65
CA ARG A 102 11.31 -17.87 2.51
C ARG A 102 10.47 -19.10 2.86
N ASP A 103 10.85 -19.77 3.95
CA ASP A 103 10.25 -21.06 4.33
C ASP A 103 8.80 -20.87 4.79
N VAL A 104 8.53 -19.82 5.58
CA VAL A 104 7.16 -19.44 5.97
C VAL A 104 6.35 -19.01 4.76
N SER A 105 6.91 -18.21 3.87
CA SER A 105 6.22 -17.78 2.65
C SER A 105 5.83 -18.99 1.80
N SER A 106 6.74 -19.93 1.60
CA SER A 106 6.47 -21.18 0.87
C SER A 106 5.39 -22.02 1.53
N ARG A 107 5.39 -22.12 2.87
CA ARG A 107 4.41 -22.92 3.62
C ARG A 107 2.99 -22.39 3.50
N TYR A 108 2.81 -21.07 3.48
CA TYR A 108 1.50 -20.43 3.58
C TYR A 108 0.99 -19.80 2.26
N GLY A 109 1.67 -20.04 1.13
CA GLY A 109 1.26 -19.53 -0.17
C GLY A 109 1.52 -18.04 -0.36
N ILE A 110 2.55 -17.51 0.29
CA ILE A 110 2.98 -16.11 0.19
C ILE A 110 4.06 -15.99 -0.88
N GLY A 111 3.97 -15.00 -1.76
CA GLY A 111 5.03 -14.70 -2.73
C GLY A 111 6.28 -14.17 -2.05
N PHE A 112 7.45 -14.70 -2.42
CA PHE A 112 8.73 -14.32 -1.82
C PHE A 112 9.65 -13.68 -2.85
N TRP A 113 9.99 -12.41 -2.64
CA TRP A 113 10.95 -11.65 -3.42
C TRP A 113 12.28 -11.58 -2.65
N GLN A 114 13.24 -12.35 -3.11
CA GLN A 114 14.54 -12.54 -2.45
C GLN A 114 15.39 -11.26 -2.44
N PRO A 115 16.44 -11.19 -1.59
CA PRO A 115 17.39 -10.08 -1.59
C PRO A 115 17.95 -9.80 -2.99
N GLY A 116 17.92 -8.53 -3.39
CA GLY A 116 18.37 -8.11 -4.73
C GLY A 116 17.30 -8.13 -5.82
N ALA A 117 16.07 -8.58 -5.53
CA ALA A 117 14.98 -8.58 -6.50
C ALA A 117 14.43 -7.17 -6.82
N GLY A 118 14.69 -6.20 -5.97
CA GLY A 118 14.26 -4.80 -6.14
C GLY A 118 13.57 -4.24 -4.90
N ILE A 119 13.33 -2.94 -4.92
CA ILE A 119 12.61 -2.22 -3.85
C ILE A 119 11.15 -2.64 -3.87
N ILE A 120 10.56 -2.94 -2.70
CA ILE A 120 9.17 -3.41 -2.55
C ILE A 120 8.18 -2.58 -3.36
N HIS A 121 8.23 -1.25 -3.28
CA HIS A 121 7.24 -0.40 -3.93
C HIS A 121 7.35 -0.47 -5.45
N GLN A 122 8.57 -0.52 -5.99
CA GLN A 122 8.79 -0.67 -7.43
C GLN A 122 8.30 -2.04 -7.93
N VAL A 123 8.62 -3.10 -7.20
CA VAL A 123 8.15 -4.46 -7.53
C VAL A 123 6.63 -4.54 -7.49
N VAL A 124 5.99 -3.92 -6.50
CA VAL A 124 4.52 -3.86 -6.40
C VAL A 124 3.91 -3.09 -7.57
N LEU A 125 4.47 -1.94 -7.93
CA LEU A 125 3.99 -1.15 -9.06
C LEU A 125 4.09 -1.90 -10.39
N GLU A 126 5.18 -2.62 -10.61
CA GLU A 126 5.44 -3.33 -11.88
C GLU A 126 4.62 -4.62 -12.03
N ASN A 127 4.29 -5.30 -10.93
CA ASN A 127 3.74 -6.65 -11.00
C ASN A 127 2.33 -6.79 -10.43
N TYR A 128 1.90 -5.91 -9.54
CA TYR A 128 0.70 -6.13 -8.73
C TYR A 128 -0.28 -4.97 -8.69
N ALA A 129 0.15 -3.75 -8.94
CA ALA A 129 -0.72 -2.59 -8.88
C ALA A 129 -1.65 -2.53 -10.11
N PHE A 130 -2.92 -2.23 -9.87
CA PHE A 130 -3.93 -2.05 -10.92
C PHE A 130 -5.00 -1.05 -10.50
N PRO A 131 -5.60 -0.31 -11.45
CA PRO A 131 -6.65 0.66 -11.13
C PRO A 131 -7.86 -0.01 -10.48
N GLY A 132 -8.32 0.52 -9.36
CA GLY A 132 -9.51 0.04 -8.66
C GLY A 132 -9.25 -0.92 -7.52
N GLY A 133 -8.04 -1.41 -7.33
CA GLY A 133 -7.67 -2.29 -6.24
C GLY A 133 -7.48 -1.57 -4.90
N MET A 134 -7.52 -2.33 -3.81
CA MET A 134 -7.21 -1.88 -2.46
C MET A 134 -6.14 -2.77 -1.84
N MET A 135 -5.09 -2.18 -1.29
CA MET A 135 -4.03 -2.95 -0.65
C MET A 135 -3.59 -2.34 0.69
N VAL A 136 -3.10 -3.18 1.56
CA VAL A 136 -2.36 -2.77 2.75
C VAL A 136 -0.91 -3.23 2.66
N GLY A 137 -0.01 -2.50 3.28
CA GLY A 137 1.40 -2.89 3.31
C GLY A 137 2.07 -2.46 4.60
N THR A 138 3.05 -3.25 5.04
CA THR A 138 3.77 -2.98 6.30
C THR A 138 4.91 -1.97 6.11
N ASP A 139 4.73 -1.04 5.21
CA ASP A 139 5.67 0.04 4.92
C ASP A 139 4.94 1.37 4.67
N SER A 140 5.56 2.48 5.12
CA SER A 140 5.00 3.82 5.02
C SER A 140 4.85 4.34 3.58
N HIS A 141 5.59 3.78 2.61
CA HIS A 141 5.53 4.14 1.20
C HIS A 141 4.56 3.27 0.39
N THR A 142 3.81 2.37 1.02
CA THR A 142 2.73 1.61 0.37
C THR A 142 1.79 2.48 -0.48
N PRO A 143 1.45 3.74 -0.07
CA PRO A 143 0.62 4.66 -0.88
C PRO A 143 1.12 4.95 -2.29
N ASN A 144 2.37 4.65 -2.65
CA ASN A 144 2.88 4.80 -4.02
C ASN A 144 2.03 4.05 -5.06
N ALA A 145 1.40 2.93 -4.69
CA ALA A 145 0.49 2.21 -5.58
C ALA A 145 -0.76 3.04 -5.97
N GLY A 146 -1.07 4.09 -5.22
CA GLY A 146 -2.09 5.08 -5.56
C GLY A 146 -1.84 5.80 -6.88
N GLY A 147 -0.57 5.96 -7.28
CA GLY A 147 -0.18 6.53 -8.58
C GLY A 147 -0.71 5.74 -9.78
N LEU A 148 -0.98 4.45 -9.61
CA LEU A 148 -1.62 3.57 -10.59
C LEU A 148 -3.11 3.34 -10.34
N GLY A 149 -3.75 4.15 -9.50
CA GLY A 149 -5.20 4.13 -9.28
C GLY A 149 -5.69 3.12 -8.25
N MET A 150 -4.85 2.67 -7.34
CA MET A 150 -5.23 1.90 -6.16
C MET A 150 -5.56 2.81 -4.97
N VAL A 151 -6.27 2.26 -3.97
CA VAL A 151 -6.21 2.74 -2.60
C VAL A 151 -5.22 1.86 -1.85
N ALA A 152 -4.07 2.42 -1.51
CA ALA A 152 -2.98 1.69 -0.88
C ALA A 152 -2.57 2.37 0.43
N ILE A 153 -2.46 1.59 1.50
CA ILE A 153 -2.37 2.10 2.87
C ILE A 153 -1.23 1.41 3.61
N GLY A 154 -0.34 2.21 4.19
CA GLY A 154 0.67 1.71 5.13
C GLY A 154 0.05 1.39 6.48
N VAL A 155 0.28 0.17 6.98
CA VAL A 155 -0.31 -0.35 8.22
C VAL A 155 0.74 -1.00 9.11
N GLY A 156 0.37 -1.28 10.35
CA GLY A 156 1.17 -2.12 11.25
C GLY A 156 1.10 -3.61 10.92
N GLY A 157 1.99 -4.40 11.51
CA GLY A 157 2.00 -5.85 11.30
C GLY A 157 0.69 -6.53 11.71
N ALA A 158 0.05 -6.10 12.79
CA ALA A 158 -1.22 -6.67 13.25
C ALA A 158 -2.33 -6.50 12.22
N ASP A 159 -2.50 -5.29 11.65
CA ASP A 159 -3.48 -5.03 10.58
C ASP A 159 -3.22 -5.92 9.35
N ALA A 160 -1.95 -6.10 8.99
CA ALA A 160 -1.59 -7.00 7.88
C ALA A 160 -2.01 -8.44 8.17
N VAL A 161 -1.85 -8.91 9.41
CA VAL A 161 -2.26 -10.26 9.84
C VAL A 161 -3.78 -10.42 9.76
N ASP A 162 -4.56 -9.44 10.21
CA ASP A 162 -6.02 -9.48 10.11
C ASP A 162 -6.46 -9.68 8.66
N VAL A 163 -5.88 -8.92 7.73
CA VAL A 163 -6.18 -9.08 6.29
C VAL A 163 -5.71 -10.44 5.77
N MET A 164 -4.50 -10.88 6.13
CA MET A 164 -3.97 -12.19 5.71
C MET A 164 -4.79 -13.37 6.22
N THR A 165 -5.42 -13.23 7.38
CA THR A 165 -6.30 -14.27 7.97
C THR A 165 -7.72 -14.22 7.45
N GLY A 166 -8.07 -13.21 6.64
CA GLY A 166 -9.41 -13.01 6.08
C GLY A 166 -10.40 -12.37 7.06
N MET A 167 -9.90 -11.80 8.15
CA MET A 167 -10.71 -11.02 9.07
C MET A 167 -11.07 -9.67 8.47
N GLU A 168 -12.11 -9.06 9.01
CA GLU A 168 -12.46 -7.69 8.69
C GLU A 168 -11.36 -6.75 9.16
N TRP A 169 -10.98 -5.80 8.29
CA TRP A 169 -10.03 -4.77 8.64
C TRP A 169 -10.77 -3.44 8.89
N GLU A 170 -10.80 -3.03 10.14
CA GLU A 170 -11.50 -1.83 10.56
C GLU A 170 -10.65 -0.57 10.32
N LEU A 171 -11.23 0.40 9.63
CA LEU A 171 -10.63 1.70 9.40
C LEU A 171 -11.68 2.81 9.59
N LYS A 172 -11.27 3.92 10.19
CA LYS A 172 -12.09 5.13 10.19
C LYS A 172 -12.24 5.63 8.76
N MET A 173 -13.49 5.83 8.28
CA MET A 173 -13.76 6.27 6.90
C MET A 173 -12.89 7.47 6.53
N PRO A 174 -11.96 7.35 5.57
CA PRO A 174 -10.97 8.40 5.33
C PRO A 174 -11.61 9.69 4.79
N ARG A 175 -11.05 10.82 5.19
CA ARG A 175 -11.33 12.09 4.53
C ARG A 175 -10.75 12.06 3.13
N LEU A 176 -11.33 12.83 2.21
CA LEU A 176 -10.76 13.04 0.88
C LEU A 176 -10.26 14.47 0.73
N ILE A 177 -9.03 14.60 0.27
CA ILE A 177 -8.40 15.88 -0.08
C ILE A 177 -8.21 15.89 -1.59
N GLY A 178 -8.99 16.72 -2.28
CA GLY A 178 -8.88 16.90 -3.73
C GLY A 178 -7.76 17.88 -4.07
N VAL A 179 -6.81 17.46 -4.90
CA VAL A 179 -5.74 18.30 -5.42
C VAL A 179 -5.95 18.58 -6.90
N HIS A 180 -6.39 19.79 -7.23
CA HIS A 180 -6.64 20.19 -8.61
C HIS A 180 -5.36 20.65 -9.29
N LEU A 181 -4.81 19.81 -10.17
CA LEU A 181 -3.62 20.13 -10.97
C LEU A 181 -4.01 20.88 -12.24
N LYS A 182 -3.44 22.08 -12.41
CA LYS A 182 -3.61 22.95 -13.59
C LYS A 182 -2.27 23.14 -14.28
N GLY A 183 -2.28 23.34 -15.59
CA GLY A 183 -1.06 23.53 -16.36
C GLY A 183 -0.26 22.24 -16.57
N LYS A 184 1.04 22.38 -16.72
CA LYS A 184 1.99 21.28 -16.94
C LYS A 184 3.33 21.60 -16.27
N LEU A 185 4.10 20.53 -15.98
CA LEU A 185 5.48 20.70 -15.53
C LEU A 185 6.33 21.31 -16.64
N SER A 186 7.24 22.18 -16.29
CA SER A 186 8.14 22.87 -17.24
C SER A 186 9.51 23.14 -16.64
N GLY A 187 10.52 23.30 -17.50
CA GLY A 187 11.90 23.53 -17.06
C GLY A 187 12.43 22.37 -16.21
N TRP A 188 12.96 22.66 -15.06
CA TRP A 188 13.57 21.71 -14.13
C TRP A 188 12.58 21.13 -13.10
N VAL A 189 11.27 21.42 -13.21
CA VAL A 189 10.27 20.94 -12.26
C VAL A 189 9.98 19.45 -12.49
N ALA A 190 10.16 18.66 -11.46
CA ALA A 190 9.91 17.21 -11.46
C ALA A 190 8.54 16.88 -10.86
N PRO A 191 7.96 15.70 -11.15
CA PRO A 191 6.73 15.25 -10.49
C PRO A 191 6.80 15.29 -8.96
N LYS A 192 7.96 14.99 -8.39
CA LYS A 192 8.20 15.07 -6.94
C LYS A 192 7.95 16.46 -6.35
N ASP A 193 8.15 17.52 -7.11
CA ASP A 193 7.91 18.89 -6.62
C ASP A 193 6.42 19.13 -6.32
N VAL A 194 5.51 18.40 -6.99
CA VAL A 194 4.08 18.47 -6.72
C VAL A 194 3.78 18.00 -5.30
N ILE A 195 4.28 16.80 -4.93
CA ILE A 195 4.05 16.27 -3.57
C ILE A 195 4.78 17.06 -2.51
N LEU A 196 5.99 17.54 -2.79
CA LEU A 196 6.73 18.40 -1.85
C LEU A 196 6.01 19.72 -1.61
N LYS A 197 5.45 20.33 -2.65
CA LYS A 197 4.61 21.54 -2.51
C LYS A 197 3.38 21.27 -1.66
N LEU A 198 2.72 20.15 -1.91
CA LEU A 198 1.54 19.73 -1.15
C LEU A 198 1.90 19.46 0.33
N ALA A 199 2.99 18.75 0.57
CA ALA A 199 3.49 18.51 1.94
C ALA A 199 3.82 19.81 2.68
N GLY A 200 4.36 20.82 1.98
CA GLY A 200 4.57 22.16 2.53
C GLY A 200 3.29 22.89 2.90
N ILE A 201 2.16 22.60 2.21
CA ILE A 201 0.84 23.19 2.50
C ILE A 201 0.14 22.46 3.65
N LEU A 202 0.07 21.12 3.56
CA LEU A 202 -0.65 20.27 4.52
C LEU A 202 0.12 20.05 5.82
N THR A 203 1.44 20.21 5.79
CA THR A 203 2.36 19.79 6.86
C THR A 203 2.30 18.28 7.14
N VAL A 204 3.09 17.79 8.09
CA VAL A 204 3.15 16.35 8.43
C VAL A 204 1.85 15.78 9.03
N LYS A 205 0.95 16.63 9.49
CA LYS A 205 -0.31 16.21 10.14
C LYS A 205 -1.55 16.35 9.25
N GLY A 206 -1.48 17.18 8.20
CA GLY A 206 -2.65 17.54 7.40
C GLY A 206 -3.24 16.38 6.58
N GLY A 207 -2.39 15.41 6.20
CA GLY A 207 -2.79 14.22 5.45
C GLY A 207 -3.22 13.02 6.30
N THR A 208 -3.10 13.09 7.62
CA THR A 208 -3.44 11.96 8.51
C THR A 208 -4.91 11.54 8.36
N ASN A 209 -5.17 10.25 8.17
CA ASN A 209 -6.49 9.68 7.92
C ASN A 209 -7.22 10.32 6.73
N ALA A 210 -6.47 10.67 5.69
CA ALA A 210 -7.02 11.20 4.45
C ALA A 210 -6.44 10.50 3.22
N ILE A 211 -7.24 10.37 2.18
CA ILE A 211 -6.80 10.00 0.85
C ILE A 211 -6.62 11.31 0.06
N ILE A 212 -5.48 11.46 -0.58
CA ILE A 212 -5.21 12.57 -1.48
C ILE A 212 -5.52 12.12 -2.90
N GLU A 213 -6.52 12.75 -3.53
CA GLU A 213 -6.94 12.43 -4.89
C GLU A 213 -6.59 13.58 -5.84
N TYR A 214 -5.67 13.30 -6.78
CA TYR A 214 -5.24 14.29 -7.78
C TYR A 214 -6.18 14.25 -8.98
N PHE A 215 -6.58 15.43 -9.46
CA PHE A 215 -7.48 15.56 -10.59
C PHE A 215 -7.21 16.84 -11.42
N GLY A 216 -7.89 16.99 -12.54
CA GLY A 216 -7.77 18.15 -13.41
C GLY A 216 -6.83 17.93 -14.59
N PRO A 217 -6.74 18.91 -15.50
CA PRO A 217 -6.02 18.76 -16.77
C PRO A 217 -4.51 18.54 -16.60
N GLY A 218 -3.91 19.01 -15.50
CA GLY A 218 -2.49 18.81 -15.22
C GLY A 218 -2.10 17.34 -15.00
N THR A 219 -3.03 16.49 -14.60
CA THR A 219 -2.75 15.04 -14.39
C THR A 219 -2.39 14.34 -15.71
N ALA A 220 -2.90 14.81 -16.86
CA ALA A 220 -2.60 14.24 -18.16
C ALA A 220 -1.16 14.52 -18.63
N SER A 221 -0.49 15.50 -18.04
CA SER A 221 0.90 15.86 -18.37
C SER A 221 1.94 15.00 -17.63
N LEU A 222 1.53 14.17 -16.67
CA LEU A 222 2.40 13.32 -15.88
C LEU A 222 2.43 11.89 -16.45
N SER A 223 3.62 11.30 -16.53
CA SER A 223 3.77 9.88 -16.86
C SER A 223 3.22 8.98 -15.73
N ALA A 224 3.03 7.69 -16.00
CA ALA A 224 2.63 6.73 -14.99
C ALA A 224 3.65 6.67 -13.84
N THR A 225 4.94 6.61 -14.16
CA THR A 225 6.03 6.66 -13.18
C THR A 225 6.10 7.98 -12.40
N GLY A 226 5.71 9.09 -13.01
CA GLY A 226 5.64 10.39 -12.31
C GLY A 226 4.44 10.51 -11.38
N LYS A 227 3.43 9.65 -11.50
CA LYS A 227 2.27 9.59 -10.60
C LYS A 227 2.51 8.64 -9.42
N ALA A 228 3.33 7.63 -9.63
CA ALA A 228 3.77 6.69 -8.60
C ALA A 228 4.91 7.26 -7.77
#